data_09aed50ea734439552b604f44f0548e6
#
_entry.id   09aed50ea734439552b604f44f0548e6
#
_cell.length_a   1.000
_cell.length_b   1.000
_cell.length_c   1.000
_cell.angle_alpha   90.00
_cell.angle_beta   90.00
_cell.angle_gamma   90.00
#
_symmetry.space_group_name_H-M   'P 1'
#
loop_
_entity.id
_entity.type
_entity.pdbx_description
1 polymer ?
#
loop_
_entity_poly.entity_id
_entity_poly.type
_entity_poly.pdbx_seq_one_letter_code
_entity_poly.pdbx_strand_id
1 'polypeptide(L)'
;MILLPAIDIKDNKCVRLTQGKFDKLVVYSDDPGEMARKWESMGAEYLHVVDLDGAKNEGFQNRRSIEKIAKSISIPIQTGGGIRSEERVKDLINIGVDRVIVGTMAIENRELLTKLVKNYKDHIAVSIDALKSKVATRGWQRVENVDSIEMCKALESMGIRTIVYTDISKDGMLSGPNFDIYRELSTKTIRSEEHTSELQSRGLI
;
A
#
# COMPACT_ATOMS: atom_id res chain seq x y z
N MET A 1 14.01 8.13 9.07
CA MET A 1 13.15 6.96 8.72
C MET A 1 11.80 7.22 9.37
N ILE A 2 10.73 7.18 8.59
CA ILE A 2 9.36 7.35 9.08
C ILE A 2 8.73 5.96 9.14
N LEU A 3 8.05 5.63 10.24
CA LEU A 3 7.27 4.41 10.37
C LEU A 3 5.82 4.70 9.99
N LEU A 4 5.27 3.92 9.08
CA LEU A 4 3.88 4.00 8.67
C LEU A 4 3.12 2.79 9.24
N PRO A 5 2.43 2.91 10.38
CA PRO A 5 1.57 1.84 10.85
C PRO A 5 0.52 1.50 9.81
N ALA A 6 0.25 0.19 9.66
CA ALA A 6 -0.71 -0.29 8.68
C ALA A 6 -2.06 -0.64 9.34
N ILE A 7 -3.14 -0.33 8.63
CA ILE A 7 -4.51 -0.74 8.95
C ILE A 7 -5.09 -1.47 7.75
N ASP A 8 -5.22 -2.78 7.86
CA ASP A 8 -5.92 -3.58 6.87
C ASP A 8 -7.43 -3.54 7.14
N ILE A 9 -8.23 -3.25 6.11
CA ILE A 9 -9.69 -3.17 6.23
C ILE A 9 -10.33 -4.27 5.41
N LYS A 10 -11.19 -5.04 6.06
CA LYS A 10 -12.08 -6.02 5.43
C LYS A 10 -13.45 -5.98 6.10
N ASP A 11 -14.51 -5.99 5.30
CA ASP A 11 -15.90 -5.92 5.77
C ASP A 11 -16.11 -4.76 6.78
N ASN A 12 -15.48 -3.60 6.52
CA ASN A 12 -15.45 -2.40 7.37
C ASN A 12 -14.81 -2.56 8.76
N LYS A 13 -14.01 -3.59 8.99
CA LYS A 13 -13.30 -3.87 10.24
C LYS A 13 -11.79 -3.83 10.04
N CYS A 14 -11.07 -3.51 11.11
CA CYS A 14 -9.61 -3.65 11.14
C CYS A 14 -9.25 -5.11 11.32
N VAL A 15 -8.50 -5.64 10.38
CA VAL A 15 -8.15 -7.07 10.35
C VAL A 15 -6.65 -7.25 10.12
N ARG A 16 -6.22 -8.49 10.27
CA ARG A 16 -4.90 -8.95 9.83
C ARG A 16 -5.02 -10.27 9.12
N LEU A 17 -4.30 -10.41 8.02
CA LEU A 17 -4.11 -11.67 7.32
C LEU A 17 -2.76 -12.27 7.69
N THR A 18 -2.70 -13.58 7.91
CA THR A 18 -1.41 -14.29 8.01
C THR A 18 -0.95 -14.68 6.60
N GLN A 19 0.19 -14.15 6.16
CA GLN A 19 0.74 -14.41 4.82
C GLN A 19 -0.25 -14.11 3.67
N GLY A 20 -1.05 -13.05 3.80
CA GLY A 20 -2.06 -12.69 2.79
C GLY A 20 -3.23 -13.67 2.64
N LYS A 21 -3.35 -14.69 3.51
CA LYS A 21 -4.37 -15.73 3.42
C LYS A 21 -5.68 -15.30 4.05
N PHE A 22 -6.74 -15.17 3.26
CA PHE A 22 -8.07 -14.74 3.70
C PHE A 22 -8.77 -15.72 4.65
N ASP A 23 -8.37 -16.98 4.68
CA ASP A 23 -8.85 -18.02 5.62
C ASP A 23 -8.20 -17.92 7.00
N LYS A 24 -7.15 -17.12 7.14
CA LYS A 24 -6.43 -16.88 8.41
C LYS A 24 -6.55 -15.41 8.83
N LEU A 25 -7.78 -14.96 9.02
CA LEU A 25 -8.10 -13.60 9.38
C LEU A 25 -8.32 -13.46 10.87
N VAL A 26 -7.73 -12.42 11.47
CA VAL A 26 -7.97 -11.98 12.84
C VAL A 26 -8.56 -10.58 12.82
N VAL A 27 -9.67 -10.36 13.53
CA VAL A 27 -10.28 -9.04 13.71
C VAL A 27 -9.67 -8.38 14.93
N TYR A 28 -9.14 -7.16 14.79
CA TYR A 28 -8.56 -6.39 15.89
C TYR A 28 -9.47 -5.29 16.39
N SER A 29 -10.29 -4.70 15.53
CA SER A 29 -11.24 -3.65 15.91
C SER A 29 -12.39 -3.59 14.91
N ASP A 30 -13.57 -3.30 15.42
CA ASP A 30 -14.76 -3.01 14.63
C ASP A 30 -14.83 -1.51 14.22
N ASP A 31 -13.94 -0.67 14.77
CA ASP A 31 -13.87 0.76 14.49
C ASP A 31 -12.52 1.19 13.91
N PRO A 32 -12.40 1.31 12.57
CA PRO A 32 -11.17 1.76 11.93
C PRO A 32 -10.74 3.19 12.32
N GLY A 33 -11.68 4.08 12.63
CA GLY A 33 -11.35 5.44 13.07
C GLY A 33 -10.72 5.45 14.48
N GLU A 34 -11.19 4.60 15.39
CA GLU A 34 -10.57 4.43 16.72
C GLU A 34 -9.14 3.88 16.61
N MET A 35 -8.94 2.90 15.75
CA MET A 35 -7.61 2.35 15.49
C MET A 35 -6.66 3.42 14.93
N ALA A 36 -7.13 4.26 14.01
CA ALA A 36 -6.33 5.34 13.45
C ALA A 36 -5.93 6.36 14.54
N ARG A 37 -6.87 6.79 15.40
CA ARG A 37 -6.57 7.67 16.54
C ARG A 37 -5.58 7.05 17.52
N LYS A 38 -5.67 5.74 17.75
CA LYS A 38 -4.70 5.02 18.58
C LYS A 38 -3.29 5.14 18.01
N TRP A 39 -3.10 4.89 16.70
CA TRP A 39 -1.79 5.02 16.07
C TRP A 39 -1.27 6.46 16.11
N GLU A 40 -2.10 7.45 15.82
CA GLU A 40 -1.73 8.87 15.93
C GLU A 40 -1.30 9.22 17.36
N SER A 41 -2.03 8.79 18.39
CA SER A 41 -1.69 9.02 19.81
C SER A 41 -0.38 8.35 20.24
N MET A 42 0.04 7.29 19.53
CA MET A 42 1.32 6.61 19.73
C MET A 42 2.47 7.25 18.95
N GLY A 43 2.23 8.38 18.27
CA GLY A 43 3.25 9.14 17.57
C GLY A 43 3.42 8.78 16.08
N ALA A 44 2.46 8.12 15.46
CA ALA A 44 2.48 7.93 14.01
C ALA A 44 2.40 9.29 13.31
N GLU A 45 3.22 9.48 12.27
CA GLU A 45 3.25 10.70 11.45
C GLU A 45 2.53 10.52 10.11
N TYR A 46 2.24 9.26 9.74
CA TYR A 46 1.58 8.87 8.50
C TYR A 46 0.95 7.49 8.68
N LEU A 47 -0.21 7.20 8.08
CA LEU A 47 -0.81 5.87 8.12
C LEU A 47 -0.88 5.22 6.73
N HIS A 48 -0.66 3.91 6.70
CA HIS A 48 -0.88 3.07 5.54
C HIS A 48 -2.18 2.28 5.71
N VAL A 49 -3.13 2.44 4.80
CA VAL A 49 -4.45 1.78 4.86
C VAL A 49 -4.64 0.88 3.65
N VAL A 50 -5.03 -0.37 3.88
CA VAL A 50 -5.24 -1.35 2.81
C VAL A 50 -6.71 -1.76 2.74
N ASP A 51 -7.34 -1.52 1.59
CA ASP A 51 -8.69 -2.03 1.28
C ASP A 51 -8.59 -3.45 0.71
N LEU A 52 -8.70 -4.45 1.58
CA LEU A 52 -8.59 -5.86 1.19
C LEU A 52 -9.75 -6.33 0.32
N ASP A 53 -10.95 -5.80 0.54
CA ASP A 53 -12.11 -6.13 -0.28
C ASP A 53 -11.99 -5.51 -1.68
N GLY A 54 -11.52 -4.26 -1.75
CA GLY A 54 -11.22 -3.61 -3.03
C GLY A 54 -10.14 -4.32 -3.82
N ALA A 55 -9.12 -4.87 -3.13
CA ALA A 55 -8.07 -5.66 -3.78
C ALA A 55 -8.60 -6.96 -4.41
N LYS A 56 -9.56 -7.61 -3.75
CA LYS A 56 -10.14 -8.89 -4.17
C LYS A 56 -11.30 -8.72 -5.17
N ASN A 57 -12.18 -7.77 -4.90
CA ASN A 57 -13.42 -7.55 -5.64
C ASN A 57 -13.41 -6.17 -6.30
N GLU A 58 -14.16 -6.03 -7.40
CA GLU A 58 -14.37 -4.71 -8.00
C GLU A 58 -15.46 -3.99 -7.20
N GLY A 59 -15.07 -3.05 -6.31
CA GLY A 59 -16.06 -2.27 -5.56
C GLY A 59 -15.46 -1.34 -4.51
N PHE A 60 -16.32 -0.44 -4.00
CA PHE A 60 -15.98 0.58 -3.00
C PHE A 60 -16.45 0.19 -1.59
N GLN A 61 -16.34 -1.07 -1.22
CA GLN A 61 -16.98 -1.62 -0.02
C GLN A 61 -16.51 -0.93 1.27
N ASN A 62 -15.20 -0.66 1.41
CA ASN A 62 -14.64 -0.04 2.60
C ASN A 62 -14.47 1.49 2.51
N ARG A 63 -15.07 2.14 1.50
CA ARG A 63 -14.96 3.60 1.31
C ARG A 63 -15.32 4.39 2.57
N ARG A 64 -16.42 4.00 3.25
CA ARG A 64 -16.87 4.68 4.48
C ARG A 64 -15.88 4.54 5.62
N SER A 65 -15.24 3.41 5.73
CA SER A 65 -14.19 3.17 6.73
C SER A 65 -12.94 4.00 6.46
N ILE A 66 -12.52 4.11 5.20
CA ILE A 66 -11.37 4.95 4.80
C ILE A 66 -11.70 6.43 5.06
N GLU A 67 -12.90 6.90 4.71
CA GLU A 67 -13.37 8.26 5.00
C GLU A 67 -13.42 8.54 6.51
N LYS A 68 -13.88 7.56 7.31
CA LYS A 68 -13.89 7.66 8.77
C LYS A 68 -12.49 7.79 9.34
N ILE A 69 -11.52 7.01 8.86
CA ILE A 69 -10.10 7.14 9.22
C ILE A 69 -9.62 8.55 8.90
N ALA A 70 -9.74 8.99 7.64
CA ALA A 70 -9.25 10.29 7.19
C ALA A 70 -9.82 11.47 7.99
N LYS A 71 -11.09 11.37 8.44
CA LYS A 71 -11.74 12.38 9.28
C LYS A 71 -11.42 12.29 10.77
N SER A 72 -10.85 11.17 11.23
CA SER A 72 -10.63 10.92 12.66
C SER A 72 -9.28 11.37 13.16
N ILE A 73 -8.34 11.67 12.28
CA ILE A 73 -6.94 11.99 12.58
C ILE A 73 -6.49 13.23 11.79
N SER A 74 -5.39 13.84 12.23
CA SER A 74 -4.77 15.01 11.60
C SER A 74 -3.59 14.64 10.71
N ILE A 75 -3.00 13.46 10.90
CA ILE A 75 -1.88 12.97 10.10
C ILE A 75 -2.37 12.45 8.73
N PRO A 76 -1.54 12.58 7.68
CA PRO A 76 -1.89 12.10 6.35
C PRO A 76 -2.03 10.58 6.30
N ILE A 77 -2.81 10.11 5.33
CA ILE A 77 -3.01 8.69 5.06
C ILE A 77 -2.74 8.35 3.60
N GLN A 78 -2.16 7.19 3.37
CA GLN A 78 -2.15 6.58 2.05
C GLN A 78 -3.03 5.34 2.03
N THR A 79 -3.65 5.06 0.89
CA THR A 79 -4.48 3.87 0.75
C THR A 79 -4.29 3.19 -0.58
N GLY A 80 -4.35 1.86 -0.57
CA GLY A 80 -4.34 0.99 -1.73
C GLY A 80 -5.43 -0.08 -1.60
N GLY A 81 -5.57 -0.86 -2.68
CA GLY A 81 -6.56 -1.94 -2.76
C GLY A 81 -7.59 -1.68 -3.86
N GLY A 82 -7.45 -2.38 -5.00
CA GLY A 82 -8.42 -2.36 -6.08
C GLY A 82 -8.54 -1.06 -6.88
N ILE A 83 -7.52 -0.23 -6.92
CA ILE A 83 -7.53 1.02 -7.69
C ILE A 83 -7.37 0.71 -9.18
N ARG A 84 -8.45 0.88 -9.96
CA ARG A 84 -8.50 0.52 -11.39
C ARG A 84 -9.02 1.63 -12.30
N SER A 85 -9.43 2.77 -11.73
CA SER A 85 -9.95 3.91 -12.50
C SER A 85 -9.55 5.24 -11.90
N GLU A 86 -9.56 6.29 -12.73
CA GLU A 86 -9.32 7.66 -12.26
C GLU A 86 -10.41 8.16 -11.32
N GLU A 87 -11.65 7.72 -11.52
CA GLU A 87 -12.77 8.07 -10.63
C GLU A 87 -12.51 7.61 -9.20
N ARG A 88 -11.97 6.38 -9.04
CA ARG A 88 -11.60 5.86 -7.72
C ARG A 88 -10.51 6.69 -7.07
N VAL A 89 -9.49 7.08 -7.81
CA VAL A 89 -8.42 7.97 -7.32
C VAL A 89 -9.01 9.30 -6.87
N LYS A 90 -9.83 9.93 -7.70
CA LYS A 90 -10.48 11.21 -7.40
C LYS A 90 -11.38 11.11 -6.16
N ASP A 91 -12.16 10.05 -6.03
CA ASP A 91 -13.04 9.82 -4.87
C ASP A 91 -12.23 9.71 -3.58
N LEU A 92 -11.14 8.92 -3.58
CA LEU A 92 -10.27 8.76 -2.41
C LEU A 92 -9.62 10.09 -1.98
N ILE A 93 -9.08 10.86 -2.92
CA ILE A 93 -8.52 12.19 -2.62
C ILE A 93 -9.58 13.12 -2.05
N ASN A 94 -10.79 13.12 -2.61
CA ASN A 94 -11.89 13.97 -2.14
C ASN A 94 -12.35 13.65 -0.71
N ILE A 95 -12.20 12.43 -0.24
CA ILE A 95 -12.53 12.04 1.15
C ILE A 95 -11.38 12.26 2.14
N GLY A 96 -10.24 12.81 1.67
CA GLY A 96 -9.11 13.20 2.51
C GLY A 96 -7.91 12.25 2.51
N VAL A 97 -7.85 11.31 1.54
CA VAL A 97 -6.65 10.50 1.33
C VAL A 97 -5.56 11.38 0.71
N ASP A 98 -4.39 11.41 1.33
CA ASP A 98 -3.25 12.17 0.82
C ASP A 98 -2.58 11.48 -0.38
N ARG A 99 -2.41 10.15 -0.31
CA ARG A 99 -1.74 9.39 -1.38
C ARG A 99 -2.49 8.10 -1.71
N VAL A 100 -2.73 7.87 -3.00
CA VAL A 100 -3.40 6.68 -3.53
C VAL A 100 -2.36 5.74 -4.13
N ILE A 101 -2.37 4.48 -3.67
CA ILE A 101 -1.42 3.46 -4.09
C ILE A 101 -2.06 2.62 -5.19
N VAL A 102 -1.43 2.59 -6.36
CA VAL A 102 -1.82 1.75 -7.49
C VAL A 102 -0.84 0.59 -7.65
N GLY A 103 -1.35 -0.62 -7.72
CA GLY A 103 -0.54 -1.85 -7.89
C GLY A 103 -0.68 -2.43 -9.30
N THR A 104 -1.38 -3.53 -9.45
CA THR A 104 -1.58 -4.27 -10.71
C THR A 104 -1.93 -3.35 -11.90
N MET A 105 -2.79 -2.34 -11.70
CA MET A 105 -3.17 -1.38 -12.73
C MET A 105 -1.97 -0.63 -13.32
N ALA A 106 -0.97 -0.29 -12.51
CA ALA A 106 0.23 0.41 -12.97
C ALA A 106 1.04 -0.41 -13.98
N ILE A 107 0.93 -1.73 -13.92
CA ILE A 107 1.61 -2.68 -14.80
C ILE A 107 0.76 -2.98 -16.04
N GLU A 108 -0.55 -3.21 -15.82
CA GLU A 108 -1.48 -3.63 -16.88
C GLU A 108 -1.99 -2.47 -17.76
N ASN A 109 -2.02 -1.22 -17.24
CA ASN A 109 -2.56 -0.04 -17.94
C ASN A 109 -1.66 1.20 -17.80
N ARG A 110 -0.60 1.23 -18.59
CA ARG A 110 0.36 2.35 -18.60
C ARG A 110 -0.25 3.69 -19.03
N GLU A 111 -1.25 3.66 -19.89
CA GLU A 111 -1.92 4.88 -20.36
C GLU A 111 -2.65 5.56 -19.20
N LEU A 112 -3.43 4.78 -18.45
CA LEU A 112 -4.11 5.27 -17.25
C LEU A 112 -3.10 5.75 -16.20
N LEU A 113 -2.01 5.01 -15.95
CA LEU A 113 -0.97 5.44 -15.03
C LEU A 113 -0.38 6.80 -15.43
N THR A 114 -0.03 6.96 -16.71
CA THR A 114 0.51 8.24 -17.23
C THR A 114 -0.46 9.40 -16.99
N LYS A 115 -1.74 9.18 -17.23
CA LYS A 115 -2.81 10.15 -16.95
C LYS A 115 -2.90 10.51 -15.47
N LEU A 116 -2.85 9.50 -14.59
CA LEU A 116 -2.91 9.71 -13.14
C LEU A 116 -1.71 10.50 -12.64
N VAL A 117 -0.50 10.14 -13.06
CA VAL A 117 0.73 10.87 -12.70
C VAL A 117 0.65 12.33 -13.13
N LYS A 118 0.18 12.59 -14.35
CA LYS A 118 0.02 13.96 -14.86
C LYS A 118 -0.97 14.78 -14.05
N ASN A 119 -2.11 14.18 -13.66
CA ASN A 119 -3.21 14.90 -13.02
C ASN A 119 -3.06 15.02 -11.51
N TYR A 120 -2.47 14.03 -10.86
CA TYR A 120 -2.43 13.90 -9.39
C TYR A 120 -1.02 13.93 -8.78
N LYS A 121 0.03 13.84 -9.61
CA LYS A 121 1.45 14.01 -9.19
C LYS A 121 1.80 13.19 -7.94
N ASP A 122 2.17 13.88 -6.87
CA ASP A 122 2.66 13.30 -5.62
C ASP A 122 1.58 12.55 -4.82
N HIS A 123 0.31 12.71 -5.20
CA HIS A 123 -0.79 11.91 -4.64
C HIS A 123 -0.86 10.48 -5.21
N ILE A 124 0.01 10.11 -6.16
CA ILE A 124 0.09 8.76 -6.70
C ILE A 124 1.37 8.08 -6.22
N ALA A 125 1.21 6.93 -5.59
CA ALA A 125 2.28 5.97 -5.35
C ALA A 125 2.01 4.69 -6.13
N VAL A 126 3.07 3.91 -6.42
CA VAL A 126 2.93 2.61 -7.06
C VAL A 126 3.45 1.53 -6.13
N SER A 127 2.65 0.47 -5.90
CA SER A 127 3.13 -0.73 -5.20
C SER A 127 3.77 -1.71 -6.18
N ILE A 128 4.94 -2.20 -5.80
CA ILE A 128 5.67 -3.27 -6.47
C ILE A 128 5.83 -4.43 -5.50
N ASP A 129 5.06 -5.46 -5.70
CA ASP A 129 5.21 -6.72 -4.99
C ASP A 129 6.15 -7.61 -5.79
N ALA A 130 7.18 -8.15 -5.17
CA ALA A 130 8.19 -8.93 -5.86
C ALA A 130 8.43 -10.29 -5.21
N LEU A 131 8.57 -11.31 -6.04
CA LEU A 131 9.03 -12.64 -5.65
C LEU A 131 10.29 -12.99 -6.44
N LYS A 132 11.40 -13.20 -5.75
CA LYS A 132 12.71 -13.50 -6.39
C LYS A 132 13.06 -12.47 -7.49
N SER A 133 12.95 -11.18 -7.16
CA SER A 133 13.20 -10.04 -8.06
C SER A 133 12.29 -9.95 -9.28
N LYS A 134 11.20 -10.72 -9.34
CA LYS A 134 10.18 -10.61 -10.39
C LYS A 134 8.91 -10.00 -9.83
N VAL A 135 8.31 -9.10 -10.61
CA VAL A 135 7.07 -8.42 -10.23
C VAL A 135 5.92 -9.42 -10.12
N ALA A 136 5.15 -9.34 -9.06
CA ALA A 136 3.91 -10.08 -8.88
C ALA A 136 2.69 -9.16 -8.97
N THR A 137 1.60 -9.69 -9.50
CA THR A 137 0.34 -8.98 -9.73
C THR A 137 -0.85 -9.75 -9.18
N ARG A 138 -2.03 -9.11 -9.18
CA ARG A 138 -3.32 -9.73 -8.82
C ARG A 138 -3.32 -10.38 -7.43
N GLY A 139 -2.80 -9.66 -6.43
CA GLY A 139 -2.70 -10.19 -5.07
C GLY A 139 -1.78 -11.41 -5.00
N TRP A 140 -0.62 -11.32 -5.66
CA TRP A 140 0.46 -12.33 -5.71
C TRP A 140 0.12 -13.63 -6.45
N GLN A 141 -0.99 -13.65 -7.18
CA GLN A 141 -1.45 -14.86 -7.91
C GLN A 141 -0.67 -15.08 -9.21
N ARG A 142 -0.04 -14.02 -9.74
CA ARG A 142 0.68 -14.08 -11.01
C ARG A 142 2.04 -13.41 -10.86
N VAL A 143 3.10 -14.13 -11.23
CA VAL A 143 4.46 -13.58 -11.33
C VAL A 143 4.74 -13.25 -12.79
N GLU A 144 5.07 -11.99 -13.05
CA GLU A 144 5.36 -11.48 -14.38
C GLU A 144 6.84 -11.71 -14.72
N ASN A 145 7.15 -11.80 -16.02
CA ASN A 145 8.56 -11.84 -16.45
C ASN A 145 9.16 -10.44 -16.56
N VAL A 146 8.97 -9.65 -15.51
CA VAL A 146 9.47 -8.26 -15.39
C VAL A 146 10.36 -8.19 -14.16
N ASP A 147 11.56 -7.65 -14.32
CA ASP A 147 12.44 -7.39 -13.19
C ASP A 147 11.91 -6.22 -12.35
N SER A 148 11.88 -6.38 -11.02
CA SER A 148 11.27 -5.41 -10.13
C SER A 148 12.06 -4.10 -10.04
N ILE A 149 13.39 -4.15 -10.14
CA ILE A 149 14.24 -2.97 -10.12
C ILE A 149 14.10 -2.18 -11.43
N GLU A 150 14.10 -2.88 -12.57
CA GLU A 150 13.86 -2.23 -13.87
C GLU A 150 12.48 -1.61 -13.93
N MET A 151 11.48 -2.22 -13.29
CA MET A 151 10.15 -1.61 -13.15
C MET A 151 10.21 -0.33 -12.32
N CYS A 152 10.91 -0.33 -11.19
CA CYS A 152 11.06 0.88 -10.36
C CYS A 152 11.69 2.03 -11.15
N LYS A 153 12.75 1.77 -11.91
CA LYS A 153 13.38 2.78 -12.80
C LYS A 153 12.43 3.30 -13.89
N ALA A 154 11.65 2.41 -14.49
CA ALA A 154 10.66 2.82 -15.49
C ALA A 154 9.58 3.72 -14.88
N LEU A 155 9.09 3.41 -13.68
CA LEU A 155 8.13 4.23 -12.96
C LEU A 155 8.70 5.59 -12.58
N GLU A 156 9.94 5.64 -12.11
CA GLU A 156 10.65 6.89 -11.85
C GLU A 156 10.73 7.77 -13.10
N SER A 157 11.08 7.18 -14.24
CA SER A 157 11.14 7.90 -15.53
C SER A 157 9.77 8.44 -15.97
N MET A 158 8.67 7.84 -15.52
CA MET A 158 7.29 8.33 -15.73
C MET A 158 6.90 9.45 -14.76
N GLY A 159 7.74 9.77 -13.75
CA GLY A 159 7.50 10.81 -12.76
C GLY A 159 6.89 10.33 -11.45
N ILE A 160 6.78 9.02 -11.22
CA ILE A 160 6.41 8.46 -9.92
C ILE A 160 7.48 8.83 -8.88
N ARG A 161 7.04 9.37 -7.74
CA ARG A 161 7.91 9.82 -6.66
C ARG A 161 7.95 8.89 -5.45
N THR A 162 6.94 8.05 -5.32
CA THR A 162 6.85 7.10 -4.21
C THR A 162 6.57 5.71 -4.73
N ILE A 163 7.39 4.76 -4.33
CA ILE A 163 7.22 3.34 -4.60
C ILE A 163 7.08 2.62 -3.26
N VAL A 164 6.04 1.80 -3.13
CA VAL A 164 5.85 0.88 -2.01
C VAL A 164 6.34 -0.49 -2.46
N TYR A 165 7.46 -0.94 -1.95
CA TYR A 165 8.09 -2.19 -2.39
C TYR A 165 7.88 -3.29 -1.35
N THR A 166 7.34 -4.44 -1.77
CA THR A 166 7.12 -5.62 -0.93
C THR A 166 7.91 -6.80 -1.44
N ASP A 167 8.82 -7.34 -0.63
CA ASP A 167 9.39 -8.68 -0.86
C ASP A 167 8.43 -9.72 -0.29
N ILE A 168 7.66 -10.39 -1.16
CA ILE A 168 6.66 -11.40 -0.78
C ILE A 168 7.26 -12.53 0.06
N SER A 169 8.55 -12.86 -0.15
CA SER A 169 9.21 -13.92 0.61
C SER A 169 9.47 -13.56 2.07
N LYS A 170 9.39 -12.27 2.42
CA LYS A 170 9.63 -11.72 3.76
C LYS A 170 8.35 -11.26 4.45
N ASP A 171 7.31 -10.94 3.67
CA ASP A 171 6.06 -10.44 4.21
C ASP A 171 5.38 -11.50 5.11
N GLY A 172 4.90 -11.08 6.28
CA GLY A 172 4.26 -11.94 7.26
C GLY A 172 5.17 -12.96 7.96
N MET A 173 6.48 -12.94 7.73
CA MET A 173 7.41 -13.95 8.25
C MET A 173 8.11 -13.56 9.56
N LEU A 174 7.97 -12.32 10.04
CA LEU A 174 8.67 -11.79 11.22
C LEU A 174 10.20 -11.98 11.17
N SER A 175 10.76 -12.07 9.97
CA SER A 175 12.21 -12.29 9.74
C SER A 175 12.97 -11.01 9.39
N GLY A 176 12.29 -9.86 9.48
CA GLY A 176 12.81 -8.56 9.08
C GLY A 176 12.82 -8.36 7.56
N PRO A 177 13.11 -7.13 7.10
CA PRO A 177 13.09 -6.78 5.69
C PRO A 177 14.28 -7.38 4.92
N ASN A 178 14.17 -7.42 3.61
CA ASN A 178 15.26 -7.81 2.72
C ASN A 178 16.18 -6.60 2.49
N PHE A 179 17.12 -6.36 3.41
CA PHE A 179 18.02 -5.20 3.35
C PHE A 179 18.85 -5.13 2.06
N ASP A 180 19.15 -6.25 1.42
CA ASP A 180 19.97 -6.25 0.21
C ASP A 180 19.22 -5.65 -0.97
N ILE A 181 17.94 -6.00 -1.17
CA ILE A 181 17.13 -5.41 -2.24
C ILE A 181 16.91 -3.92 -2.00
N TYR A 182 16.70 -3.49 -0.75
CA TYR A 182 16.49 -2.08 -0.43
C TYR A 182 17.76 -1.25 -0.60
N ARG A 183 18.92 -1.80 -0.27
CA ARG A 183 20.20 -1.16 -0.56
C ARG A 183 20.40 -1.03 -2.08
N GLU A 184 20.05 -2.06 -2.84
CA GLU A 184 20.13 -2.01 -4.29
C GLU A 184 19.19 -0.96 -4.88
N LEU A 185 17.93 -0.89 -4.42
CA LEU A 185 16.97 0.13 -4.83
C LEU A 185 17.48 1.54 -4.51
N SER A 186 17.93 1.79 -3.28
CA SER A 186 18.43 3.11 -2.85
C SER A 186 19.66 3.60 -3.64
N THR A 187 20.41 2.71 -4.27
CA THR A 187 21.54 3.09 -5.13
C THR A 187 21.16 3.26 -6.60
N LYS A 188 20.04 2.68 -7.03
CA LYS A 188 19.62 2.63 -8.45
C LYS A 188 18.44 3.53 -8.76
N THR A 189 17.73 4.03 -7.74
CA THR A 189 16.62 4.97 -7.87
C THR A 189 16.88 6.22 -7.05
N ILE A 190 16.39 7.38 -7.49
CA ILE A 190 16.61 8.68 -6.82
C ILE A 190 15.45 8.99 -5.86
N ARG A 191 14.38 8.22 -5.89
CA ARG A 191 13.11 8.51 -5.21
C ARG A 191 12.98 7.82 -3.87
N SER A 192 12.11 8.35 -3.01
CA SER A 192 11.80 7.75 -1.73
C SER A 192 11.06 6.42 -1.91
N GLU A 193 11.48 5.45 -1.16
CA GLU A 193 10.93 4.10 -1.13
C GLU A 193 10.27 3.86 0.21
N GLU A 194 9.15 3.16 0.19
CA GLU A 194 8.50 2.65 1.37
C GLU A 194 8.60 1.13 1.37
N HIS A 195 8.90 0.59 2.55
CA HIS A 195 9.07 -0.85 2.71
C HIS A 195 7.91 -1.41 3.51
N THR A 196 7.22 -2.40 2.97
CA THR A 196 6.31 -3.21 3.75
C THR A 196 7.06 -4.42 4.30
N SER A 197 7.30 -4.41 5.58
CA SER A 197 7.76 -5.56 6.35
C SER A 197 7.11 -5.51 7.71
N GLU A 198 6.75 -6.66 8.26
CA GLU A 198 6.24 -6.70 9.63
C GLU A 198 7.37 -6.44 10.62
N LEU A 199 7.41 -5.21 11.15
CA LEU A 199 8.12 -4.89 12.38
C LEU A 199 7.17 -5.17 13.55
N GLN A 200 7.03 -6.41 13.97
CA GLN A 200 6.37 -6.71 15.22
C GLN A 200 7.39 -6.74 16.35
N SER A 201 7.32 -5.75 17.24
CA SER A 201 7.82 -5.95 18.59
C SER A 201 6.84 -6.84 19.35
N ARG A 202 7.32 -7.92 19.97
CA ARG A 202 6.52 -8.70 20.93
C ARG A 202 6.07 -7.73 22.02
N GLY A 203 4.80 -7.33 22.03
CA GLY A 203 4.22 -6.56 23.13
C GLY A 203 3.51 -5.25 22.79
N LEU A 204 3.29 -4.88 21.53
CA LEU A 204 2.60 -3.65 21.15
C LEU A 204 1.24 -3.86 20.48
N ILE A 205 0.58 -5.00 20.75
CA ILE A 205 -0.84 -5.20 20.43
C ILE A 205 -1.55 -5.71 21.67
#